data_bde5d5117129aad02c288cd3ceefd28f
#
_entry.id   bde5d5117129aad02c288cd3ceefd28f
#
_cell.length_a   1.000
_cell.length_b   1.000
_cell.length_c   1.000
_cell.angle_alpha   90.00
_cell.angle_beta   90.00
_cell.angle_gamma   90.00
#
_symmetry.space_group_name_H-M   'P 1'
#
loop_
_entity.id
_entity.type
_entity.pdbx_description
1 polymer ?
#
loop_
_entity_poly.entity_id
_entity_poly.type
_entity_poly.pdbx_seq_one_letter_code
_entity_poly.pdbx_strand_id
1 'polypeptide(L)'
;MQSLTSSKPKNWSEEQQSVWRSLEDHWDHLINARVDEFLKYIHDDFIGFGHESPINIDKAWLNKWVGFWTKSTKIVICELRPIDVRIHGDIAIVQYFIFTIEKNTEGGKRVIRRYTMSWKKQKDRWVVIGSHNNLMDETIRG
;
A
#
# COMPACT_ATOMS: atom_id res chain seq x y z
N MET A 1 -5.19 11.68 14.03
CA MET A 1 -5.26 11.12 12.68
C MET A 1 -3.89 11.19 12.04
N GLN A 2 -3.45 10.09 11.46
CA GLN A 2 -2.16 10.06 10.79
C GLN A 2 -2.29 10.62 9.38
N SER A 3 -1.26 11.30 8.91
CA SER A 3 -1.22 11.80 7.56
C SER A 3 -0.06 11.16 6.81
N LEU A 4 -0.25 10.95 5.53
CA LEU A 4 0.82 10.47 4.67
C LEU A 4 1.32 11.60 3.77
N THR A 5 2.56 11.51 3.37
CA THR A 5 3.14 12.41 2.38
C THR A 5 3.43 11.64 1.10
N SER A 6 3.33 12.34 0.00
CA SER A 6 3.51 11.74 -1.31
C SER A 6 4.08 12.79 -2.26
N SER A 7 5.06 12.38 -3.07
CA SER A 7 5.69 13.29 -4.03
C SER A 7 5.51 12.73 -5.45
N LYS A 8 4.45 13.15 -6.11
CA LYS A 8 4.17 12.69 -7.48
C LYS A 8 4.74 13.64 -8.51
N PRO A 9 5.22 13.13 -9.67
CA PRO A 9 5.69 13.98 -10.77
C PRO A 9 4.58 14.88 -11.30
N LYS A 10 4.94 16.09 -11.72
CA LYS A 10 3.98 17.05 -12.24
C LYS A 10 3.53 16.75 -13.67
N ASN A 11 4.30 15.95 -14.40
CA ASN A 11 4.03 15.65 -15.81
C ASN A 11 3.22 14.38 -16.03
N TRP A 12 2.67 13.79 -14.99
CA TRP A 12 1.81 12.62 -15.14
C TRP A 12 0.49 12.97 -15.83
N SER A 13 0.00 12.05 -16.65
CA SER A 13 -1.34 12.14 -17.24
C SER A 13 -2.42 12.09 -16.16
N GLU A 14 -3.64 12.46 -16.53
CA GLU A 14 -4.78 12.36 -15.61
C GLU A 14 -5.01 10.93 -15.15
N GLU A 15 -4.85 9.94 -16.05
CA GLU A 15 -4.98 8.53 -15.69
C GLU A 15 -3.92 8.10 -14.68
N GLN A 16 -2.66 8.47 -14.90
CA GLN A 16 -1.59 8.18 -13.95
C GLN A 16 -1.86 8.80 -12.59
N GLN A 17 -2.31 10.06 -12.57
CA GLN A 17 -2.67 10.74 -11.33
C GLN A 17 -3.86 10.07 -10.65
N SER A 18 -4.82 9.58 -11.42
CA SER A 18 -6.01 8.90 -10.88
C SER A 18 -5.65 7.62 -10.15
N VAL A 19 -4.83 6.75 -10.75
CA VAL A 19 -4.42 5.51 -10.07
C VAL A 19 -3.55 5.81 -8.85
N TRP A 20 -2.69 6.83 -8.93
CA TRP A 20 -1.86 7.21 -7.79
C TRP A 20 -2.70 7.73 -6.63
N ARG A 21 -3.76 8.50 -6.89
CA ARG A 21 -4.68 8.94 -5.83
C ARG A 21 -5.37 7.75 -5.16
N SER A 22 -5.74 6.73 -5.92
CA SER A 22 -6.30 5.50 -5.34
C SER A 22 -5.30 4.81 -4.42
N LEU A 23 -4.03 4.79 -4.81
CA LEU A 23 -2.96 4.24 -3.98
C LEU A 23 -2.74 5.08 -2.70
N GLU A 24 -2.76 6.40 -2.82
CA GLU A 24 -2.67 7.29 -1.66
C GLU A 24 -3.83 7.04 -0.69
N ASP A 25 -5.05 6.96 -1.20
CA ASP A 25 -6.24 6.71 -0.37
C ASP A 25 -6.19 5.35 0.31
N HIS A 26 -5.76 4.33 -0.41
CA HIS A 26 -5.57 2.98 0.08
C HIS A 26 -4.64 2.97 1.31
N TRP A 27 -3.48 3.62 1.21
CA TRP A 27 -2.55 3.72 2.32
C TRP A 27 -3.06 4.61 3.44
N ASP A 28 -3.75 5.71 3.11
CA ASP A 28 -4.33 6.60 4.11
C ASP A 28 -5.35 5.87 4.98
N HIS A 29 -6.19 5.04 4.37
CA HIS A 29 -7.13 4.22 5.14
C HIS A 29 -6.39 3.23 6.04
N LEU A 30 -5.34 2.58 5.53
CA LEU A 30 -4.60 1.60 6.32
C LEU A 30 -3.92 2.24 7.54
N ILE A 31 -3.22 3.35 7.34
CA ILE A 31 -2.48 3.98 8.45
C ILE A 31 -3.40 4.61 9.50
N ASN A 32 -4.65 4.86 9.16
CA ASN A 32 -5.66 5.37 10.07
C ASN A 32 -6.62 4.28 10.57
N ALA A 33 -6.26 3.01 10.33
CA ALA A 33 -7.00 1.83 10.80
C ALA A 33 -8.46 1.78 10.30
N ARG A 34 -8.73 2.36 9.14
CA ARG A 34 -10.04 2.26 8.50
C ARG A 34 -10.06 1.02 7.61
N VAL A 35 -10.16 -0.15 8.25
CA VAL A 35 -9.97 -1.46 7.61
C VAL A 35 -10.99 -1.70 6.50
N ASP A 36 -12.26 -1.41 6.76
CA ASP A 36 -13.31 -1.64 5.75
C ASP A 36 -13.11 -0.76 4.51
N GLU A 37 -12.70 0.48 4.70
CA GLU A 37 -12.40 1.39 3.60
C GLU A 37 -11.17 0.94 2.82
N PHE A 38 -10.13 0.47 3.54
CA PHE A 38 -8.94 -0.11 2.93
C PHE A 38 -9.30 -1.28 2.02
N LEU A 39 -10.16 -2.19 2.50
CA LEU A 39 -10.54 -3.39 1.76
C LEU A 39 -11.35 -3.11 0.49
N LYS A 40 -11.99 -1.95 0.41
CA LYS A 40 -12.69 -1.54 -0.81
C LYS A 40 -11.74 -1.29 -1.99
N TYR A 41 -10.46 -1.07 -1.71
CA TYR A 41 -9.43 -0.91 -2.73
C TYR A 41 -8.78 -2.23 -3.13
N ILE A 42 -9.21 -3.35 -2.53
CA ILE A 42 -8.69 -4.68 -2.83
C ILE A 42 -9.71 -5.44 -3.67
N HIS A 43 -9.32 -5.84 -4.87
CA HIS A 43 -10.17 -6.65 -5.75
C HIS A 43 -10.45 -8.02 -5.09
N ASP A 44 -11.65 -8.58 -5.34
CA ASP A 44 -12.01 -9.88 -4.76
C ASP A 44 -11.07 -11.00 -5.21
N ASP A 45 -10.50 -10.88 -6.42
CA ASP A 45 -9.53 -11.85 -6.97
C ASP A 45 -8.08 -11.47 -6.68
N PHE A 46 -7.85 -10.58 -5.73
CA PHE A 46 -6.49 -10.15 -5.39
C PHE A 46 -5.60 -11.34 -5.02
N ILE A 47 -4.37 -11.33 -5.56
CA ILE A 47 -3.30 -12.24 -5.13
C ILE A 47 -2.01 -11.44 -4.99
N GLY A 48 -1.13 -11.87 -4.09
CA GLY A 48 0.14 -11.20 -3.92
C GLY A 48 1.12 -11.98 -3.07
N PHE A 49 2.31 -11.42 -2.96
CA PHE A 49 3.34 -11.89 -2.03
C PHE A 49 3.82 -10.74 -1.19
N GLY A 50 3.90 -10.94 0.12
CA GLY A 50 4.66 -10.06 1.00
C GLY A 50 6.06 -10.62 1.19
N HIS A 51 6.98 -9.81 1.71
CA HIS A 51 8.38 -10.23 1.87
C HIS A 51 8.56 -11.41 2.84
N GLU A 52 7.61 -11.62 3.74
CA GLU A 52 7.67 -12.71 4.72
C GLU A 52 6.70 -13.86 4.40
N SER A 53 5.98 -13.75 3.31
CA SER A 53 4.96 -14.75 2.99
C SER A 53 5.59 -15.98 2.33
N PRO A 54 5.48 -17.17 2.94
CA PRO A 54 5.99 -18.40 2.32
C PRO A 54 5.14 -18.85 1.14
N ILE A 55 3.88 -18.41 1.08
CA ILE A 55 2.95 -18.68 -0.02
C ILE A 55 2.27 -17.36 -0.41
N ASN A 56 1.51 -17.39 -1.50
CA ASN A 56 0.75 -16.22 -1.92
C ASN A 56 -0.34 -15.87 -0.90
N ILE A 57 -0.75 -14.62 -0.92
CA ILE A 57 -1.81 -14.09 -0.07
C ILE A 57 -3.01 -13.67 -0.94
N ASP A 58 -4.19 -13.72 -0.36
CA ASP A 58 -5.43 -13.31 -1.02
C ASP A 58 -6.15 -12.25 -0.18
N LYS A 59 -7.33 -11.82 -0.64
CA LYS A 59 -8.10 -10.79 0.07
C LYS A 59 -8.54 -11.24 1.45
N ALA A 60 -8.93 -12.51 1.60
CA ALA A 60 -9.35 -13.05 2.90
C ALA A 60 -8.21 -13.02 3.92
N TRP A 61 -7.00 -13.38 3.48
CA TRP A 61 -5.81 -13.31 4.33
C TRP A 61 -5.51 -11.86 4.70
N LEU A 62 -5.57 -10.94 3.74
CA LEU A 62 -5.34 -9.51 3.98
C LEU A 62 -6.31 -8.95 5.02
N ASN A 63 -7.58 -9.33 4.93
CA ASN A 63 -8.59 -8.88 5.88
C ASN A 63 -8.21 -9.26 7.32
N LYS A 64 -7.82 -10.52 7.54
CA LYS A 64 -7.41 -11.00 8.86
C LYS A 64 -6.15 -10.32 9.34
N TRP A 65 -5.13 -10.23 8.47
CA TRP A 65 -3.84 -9.65 8.80
C TRP A 65 -3.96 -8.17 9.15
N VAL A 66 -4.69 -7.41 8.34
CA VAL A 66 -4.86 -5.97 8.54
C VAL A 66 -5.62 -5.69 9.84
N GLY A 67 -6.66 -6.47 10.11
CA GLY A 67 -7.41 -6.35 11.35
C GLY A 67 -6.56 -6.59 12.58
N PHE A 68 -5.68 -7.58 12.53
CA PHE A 68 -4.73 -7.87 13.61
C PHE A 68 -3.65 -6.79 13.72
N TRP A 69 -3.03 -6.45 12.59
CA TRP A 69 -1.88 -5.55 12.54
C TRP A 69 -2.23 -4.13 13.02
N THR A 70 -3.39 -3.61 12.61
CA THR A 70 -3.83 -2.26 12.99
C THR A 70 -4.11 -2.11 14.49
N LYS A 71 -4.38 -3.22 15.18
CA LYS A 71 -4.58 -3.21 16.63
C LYS A 71 -3.27 -3.18 17.40
N SER A 72 -2.20 -3.72 16.81
CA SER A 72 -0.92 -3.87 17.50
C SER A 72 0.14 -2.87 17.05
N THR A 73 -0.04 -2.24 15.90
CA THR A 73 0.97 -1.38 15.29
C THR A 73 0.36 -0.05 14.87
N LYS A 74 1.07 1.03 15.14
CA LYS A 74 0.70 2.37 14.73
C LYS A 74 1.75 2.91 13.76
N ILE A 75 1.33 3.38 12.60
CA ILE A 75 2.21 4.09 11.68
C ILE A 75 2.20 5.57 12.06
N VAL A 76 3.37 6.07 12.45
CA VAL A 76 3.54 7.46 12.89
C VAL A 76 3.88 8.37 11.72
N ILE A 77 4.72 7.87 10.81
CA ILE A 77 5.12 8.57 9.59
C ILE A 77 4.96 7.61 8.42
N CYS A 78 4.39 8.11 7.34
CA CYS A 78 4.25 7.36 6.09
C CYS A 78 4.56 8.27 4.92
N GLU A 79 5.52 7.90 4.10
CA GLU A 79 5.90 8.65 2.91
C GLU A 79 5.91 7.71 1.71
N LEU A 80 5.17 8.10 0.67
CA LEU A 80 5.12 7.37 -0.60
C LEU A 80 6.00 8.07 -1.62
N ARG A 81 6.88 7.32 -2.27
CA ARG A 81 7.74 7.83 -3.35
C ARG A 81 7.50 7.02 -4.61
N PRO A 82 6.84 7.60 -5.62
CA PRO A 82 6.60 6.88 -6.87
C PRO A 82 7.89 6.67 -7.65
N ILE A 83 7.98 5.53 -8.33
CA ILE A 83 9.04 5.23 -9.28
C ILE A 83 8.47 5.31 -10.68
N ASP A 84 7.40 4.57 -10.96
CA ASP A 84 6.81 4.55 -12.29
C ASP A 84 5.34 4.12 -12.22
N VAL A 85 4.54 4.64 -13.12
CA VAL A 85 3.15 4.25 -13.32
C VAL A 85 2.92 4.07 -14.81
N ARG A 86 2.48 2.87 -15.20
CA ARG A 86 2.20 2.54 -16.59
C ARG A 86 0.76 2.10 -16.76
N ILE A 87 0.08 2.71 -17.72
CA ILE A 87 -1.34 2.47 -17.99
C ILE A 87 -1.47 1.61 -19.25
N HIS A 88 -2.22 0.53 -19.15
CA HIS A 88 -2.53 -0.36 -20.27
C HIS A 88 -4.04 -0.64 -20.25
N GLY A 89 -4.81 0.27 -20.86
CA GLY A 89 -6.27 0.15 -20.85
C GLY A 89 -6.82 0.27 -19.43
N ASP A 90 -7.45 -0.78 -18.94
CA ASP A 90 -8.02 -0.81 -17.60
C ASP A 90 -7.07 -1.40 -16.54
N ILE A 91 -5.81 -1.59 -16.90
CA ILE A 91 -4.77 -2.09 -16.00
C ILE A 91 -3.69 -1.01 -15.83
N ALA A 92 -3.24 -0.83 -14.60
CA ALA A 92 -2.10 0.02 -14.30
C ALA A 92 -1.06 -0.75 -13.50
N ILE A 93 0.20 -0.61 -13.88
CA ILE A 93 1.32 -1.17 -13.14
C ILE A 93 2.00 -0.02 -12.43
N VAL A 94 2.12 -0.12 -11.11
CA VAL A 94 2.65 0.95 -10.26
C VAL A 94 3.82 0.44 -9.45
N GLN A 95 4.95 1.14 -9.53
CA GLN A 95 6.12 0.85 -8.69
C GLN A 95 6.42 2.04 -7.81
N TYR A 96 6.71 1.77 -6.53
CA TYR A 96 6.98 2.83 -5.56
C TYR A 96 7.75 2.31 -4.36
N PHE A 97 8.39 3.24 -3.65
CA PHE A 97 8.91 3.00 -2.31
C PHE A 97 7.94 3.55 -1.28
N ILE A 98 7.89 2.89 -0.13
CA ILE A 98 7.19 3.41 1.04
C ILE A 98 8.15 3.44 2.23
N PHE A 99 8.17 4.57 2.90
CA PHE A 99 8.96 4.81 4.11
C PHE A 99 8.01 4.96 5.26
N THR A 100 8.15 4.13 6.30
CA THR A 100 7.29 4.22 7.47
C THR A 100 8.11 4.25 8.75
N ILE A 101 7.57 4.93 9.75
CA ILE A 101 7.97 4.74 11.15
C ILE A 101 6.79 4.09 11.84
N GLU A 102 7.03 2.90 12.37
CA GLU A 102 6.01 2.05 12.98
C GLU A 102 6.30 1.91 14.46
N LYS A 103 5.27 1.98 15.29
CA LYS A 103 5.39 1.79 16.74
C LYS A 103 4.46 0.68 17.21
N ASN A 104 4.96 -0.13 18.12
CA ASN A 104 4.19 -1.13 18.84
C ASN A 104 4.58 -1.09 20.33
N THR A 105 4.09 -2.03 21.12
CA THR A 105 4.36 -2.09 22.56
C THR A 105 5.85 -2.30 22.89
N GLU A 106 6.63 -2.81 21.94
CA GLU A 106 8.06 -3.12 22.13
C GLU A 106 8.97 -1.98 21.69
N GLY A 107 8.42 -0.91 21.12
CA GLY A 107 9.19 0.22 20.63
C GLY A 107 8.86 0.57 19.20
N GLY A 108 9.77 1.28 18.53
CA GLY A 108 9.57 1.74 17.17
C GLY A 108 10.58 1.17 16.20
N LYS A 109 10.22 1.20 14.92
CA LYS A 109 11.15 0.85 13.86
C LYS A 109 10.90 1.69 12.62
N ARG A 110 11.98 1.95 11.88
CA ARG A 110 11.92 2.57 10.57
C ARG A 110 11.98 1.45 9.52
N VAL A 111 11.07 1.49 8.56
CA VAL A 111 10.94 0.44 7.56
C VAL A 111 10.87 1.06 6.18
N ILE A 112 11.61 0.49 5.25
CA ILE A 112 11.56 0.87 3.84
C ILE A 112 11.19 -0.38 3.05
N ARG A 113 10.11 -0.28 2.27
CA ARG A 113 9.65 -1.36 1.39
C ARG A 113 9.54 -0.83 -0.03
N ARG A 114 9.68 -1.71 -0.98
CA ARG A 114 9.37 -1.41 -2.39
C ARG A 114 8.24 -2.31 -2.85
N TYR A 115 7.39 -1.74 -3.70
CA TYR A 115 6.20 -2.42 -4.19
C TYR A 115 6.15 -2.39 -5.70
N THR A 116 5.65 -3.48 -6.28
CA THR A 116 5.05 -3.50 -7.61
C THR A 116 3.61 -3.93 -7.43
N MET A 117 2.68 -3.10 -7.86
CA MET A 117 1.25 -3.38 -7.78
C MET A 117 0.63 -3.33 -9.15
N SER A 118 -0.34 -4.22 -9.38
CA SER A 118 -1.21 -4.16 -10.53
C SER A 118 -2.59 -3.69 -10.07
N TRP A 119 -3.08 -2.62 -10.69
CA TRP A 119 -4.37 -2.04 -10.39
C TRP A 119 -5.31 -2.24 -11.58
N LYS A 120 -6.57 -2.48 -11.29
CA LYS A 120 -7.60 -2.63 -12.30
C LYS A 120 -8.65 -1.54 -12.15
N LYS A 121 -9.03 -0.93 -13.26
CA LYS A 121 -10.09 0.07 -13.25
C LYS A 121 -11.44 -0.64 -13.27
N GLN A 122 -12.26 -0.35 -12.27
CA GLN A 122 -13.63 -0.85 -12.16
C GLN A 122 -14.55 0.36 -12.05
N LYS A 123 -15.35 0.57 -13.08
CA LYS A 123 -16.19 1.78 -13.18
C LYS A 123 -15.30 3.02 -13.08
N ASP A 124 -15.46 3.83 -12.04
CA ASP A 124 -14.74 5.09 -11.89
C ASP A 124 -13.58 5.01 -10.90
N ARG A 125 -13.24 3.81 -10.43
CA ARG A 125 -12.17 3.68 -9.42
C ARG A 125 -11.18 2.59 -9.78
N TRP A 126 -9.98 2.73 -9.25
CA TRP A 126 -8.94 1.72 -9.38
C TRP A 126 -8.91 0.86 -8.12
N VAL A 127 -8.74 -0.45 -8.30
CA VAL A 127 -8.59 -1.42 -7.21
C VAL A 127 -7.38 -2.30 -7.49
N VAL A 128 -6.66 -2.69 -6.44
CA VAL A 128 -5.46 -3.52 -6.61
C VAL A 128 -5.85 -4.97 -6.79
N ILE A 129 -5.31 -5.61 -7.85
CA ILE A 129 -5.55 -7.02 -8.17
C ILE A 129 -4.30 -7.87 -7.94
N GLY A 130 -3.13 -7.26 -7.82
CA GLY A 130 -1.90 -7.98 -7.56
C GLY A 130 -0.88 -7.09 -6.88
N SER A 131 -0.05 -7.69 -6.04
CA SER A 131 0.96 -6.93 -5.31
C SER A 131 2.13 -7.82 -4.94
N HIS A 132 3.33 -7.26 -5.06
CA HIS A 132 4.54 -7.89 -4.55
C HIS A 132 5.37 -6.81 -3.87
N ASN A 133 5.82 -7.10 -2.65
CA ASN A 133 6.69 -6.17 -1.95
C ASN A 133 7.91 -6.88 -1.37
N ASN A 134 8.99 -6.11 -1.22
CA ASN A 134 10.21 -6.55 -0.57
C ASN A 134 10.59 -5.55 0.51
N LEU A 135 11.12 -6.08 1.60
CA LEU A 135 11.76 -5.28 2.62
C LEU A 135 13.12 -4.82 2.09
N MET A 136 13.35 -3.51 2.07
CA MET A 136 14.63 -2.94 1.62
C MET A 136 15.55 -2.65 2.79
N ASP A 137 14.97 -2.16 3.89
CA ASP A 137 15.74 -1.82 5.08
C ASP A 137 14.80 -1.78 6.29
N GLU A 138 15.34 -2.18 7.44
CA GLU A 138 14.61 -2.11 8.69
C GLU A 138 15.61 -1.76 9.81
N THR A 139 15.34 -0.66 10.51
CA THR A 139 16.13 -0.23 11.66
C THR A 139 15.22 -0.20 12.88
N ILE A 140 15.54 -1.07 13.85
CA ILE A 140 14.78 -1.19 15.10
C ILE A 140 15.34 -0.20 16.11
N ARG A 141 14.44 0.54 16.74
CA ARG A 141 14.79 1.45 17.83
C ARG A 141 14.02 1.01 19.08
N GLY A 142 14.77 0.66 20.09
CA GLY A 142 14.19 0.25 21.36
C GLY A 142 13.55 1.39 22.14
#